data_ed0a47d8d6360171f838296d8409ef7c
#
_entry.id   ed0a47d8d6360171f838296d8409ef7c
#
_cell.length_a   1.000
_cell.length_b   1.000
_cell.length_c   1.000
_cell.angle_alpha   90.00
_cell.angle_beta   90.00
_cell.angle_gamma   90.00
#
_symmetry.space_group_name_H-M   'P 1'
#
loop_
_entity.id
_entity.type
_entity.pdbx_description
1 polymer ?
#
loop_
_entity_poly.entity_id
_entity_poly.type
_entity_poly.pdbx_seq_one_letter_code
_entity_poly.pdbx_strand_id
1 'polypeptide(L)'
;MKICIVLSTRPEIIKLAPLIEILQRKKIDFFLINTNQHFSDIMSKVFFNFFKIKSPKYNINASNIMDGIFFSKAITHIEKILYKEKPNFLVTQGDTNTALVGCLAASIVNRKFHKKINIAHVEAGLRSFDENMPEEINRKI
;
A
#
# COMPACT_ATOMS: atom_id res chain seq x y z
N MET A 1 15.44 9.40 -6.81
CA MET A 1 14.82 8.44 -5.87
C MET A 1 13.31 8.47 -6.10
N LYS A 2 12.70 7.30 -6.33
CA LYS A 2 11.26 7.15 -6.61
C LYS A 2 10.60 6.28 -5.56
N ILE A 3 9.48 6.71 -5.01
CA ILE A 3 8.79 6.04 -3.90
C ILE A 3 7.41 5.58 -4.36
N CYS A 4 7.08 4.32 -4.09
CA CYS A 4 5.74 3.77 -4.23
C CYS A 4 5.08 3.71 -2.85
N ILE A 5 3.88 4.23 -2.70
CA ILE A 5 3.09 4.11 -1.46
C ILE A 5 1.85 3.30 -1.80
N VAL A 6 1.64 2.21 -1.10
CA VAL A 6 0.45 1.35 -1.24
C VAL A 6 -0.47 1.60 -0.07
N LEU A 7 -1.72 1.91 -0.35
CA LEU A 7 -2.75 2.23 0.64
C LEU A 7 -4.14 1.87 0.13
N SER A 8 -5.13 1.88 1.01
CA SER A 8 -6.53 1.63 0.65
C SER A 8 -7.51 2.25 1.63
N THR A 9 -7.31 2.00 2.92
CA THR A 9 -8.27 2.34 3.97
C THR A 9 -8.08 3.77 4.46
N ARG A 10 -9.12 4.32 5.09
CA ARG A 10 -9.07 5.65 5.71
C ARG A 10 -7.95 5.79 6.74
N PRO A 11 -7.77 4.85 7.68
CA PRO A 11 -6.65 4.93 8.63
C PRO A 11 -5.29 5.02 7.95
N GLU A 12 -5.05 4.24 6.87
CA GLU A 12 -3.81 4.30 6.10
C GLU A 12 -3.61 5.68 5.46
N ILE A 13 -4.66 6.24 4.84
CA ILE A 13 -4.60 7.58 4.23
C ILE A 13 -4.26 8.63 5.28
N ILE A 14 -4.94 8.62 6.44
CA ILE A 14 -4.74 9.58 7.52
C ILE A 14 -3.30 9.49 8.06
N LYS A 15 -2.82 8.29 8.34
CA LYS A 15 -1.50 8.06 8.93
C LYS A 15 -0.35 8.32 7.94
N LEU A 16 -0.57 8.09 6.65
CA LEU A 16 0.43 8.37 5.61
C LEU A 16 0.37 9.81 5.07
N ALA A 17 -0.70 10.56 5.34
CA ALA A 17 -0.85 11.92 4.84
C ALA A 17 0.34 12.84 5.20
N PRO A 18 0.89 12.86 6.44
CA PRO A 18 2.04 13.69 6.77
C PRO A 18 3.29 13.33 5.95
N LEU A 19 3.52 12.04 5.69
CA LEU A 19 4.62 11.59 4.85
C LEU A 19 4.42 12.08 3.41
N ILE A 20 3.22 11.88 2.85
CA ILE A 20 2.89 12.28 1.48
C ILE A 20 3.04 13.79 1.32
N GLU A 21 2.57 14.57 2.28
CA GLU A 21 2.73 16.04 2.29
C GLU A 21 4.22 16.45 2.25
N ILE A 22 5.06 15.81 3.06
CA ILE A 22 6.51 16.08 3.06
C ILE A 22 7.13 15.75 1.69
N LEU A 23 6.75 14.62 1.08
CA LEU A 23 7.23 14.24 -0.24
C LEU A 23 6.83 15.24 -1.31
N GLN A 24 5.58 15.73 -1.27
CA GLN A 24 5.09 16.77 -2.17
C GLN A 24 5.88 18.07 -1.99
N ARG A 25 6.01 18.55 -0.76
CA ARG A 25 6.72 19.79 -0.44
C ARG A 25 8.20 19.74 -0.86
N LYS A 26 8.84 18.59 -0.66
CA LYS A 26 10.24 18.39 -1.06
C LYS A 26 10.42 18.02 -2.54
N LYS A 27 9.33 17.93 -3.32
CA LYS A 27 9.34 17.54 -4.74
C LYS A 27 10.05 16.21 -5.00
N ILE A 28 9.93 15.27 -4.06
CA ILE A 28 10.44 13.91 -4.22
C ILE A 28 9.50 13.16 -5.17
N ASP A 29 10.06 12.41 -6.12
CA ASP A 29 9.25 11.60 -7.04
C ASP A 29 8.58 10.44 -6.29
N PHE A 30 7.24 10.42 -6.31
CA PHE A 30 6.46 9.34 -5.71
C PHE A 30 5.14 9.13 -6.45
N PHE A 31 4.56 7.98 -6.25
CA PHE A 31 3.22 7.65 -6.70
C PHE A 31 2.48 6.78 -5.68
N LEU A 32 1.16 6.85 -5.75
CA LEU A 32 0.26 6.11 -4.88
C LEU A 32 -0.42 5.00 -5.67
N ILE A 33 -0.55 3.83 -5.03
CA ILE A 33 -1.39 2.71 -5.46
C ILE A 33 -2.51 2.58 -4.43
N ASN A 34 -3.76 2.68 -4.88
CA ASN A 34 -4.93 2.37 -4.07
C ASN A 34 -5.46 0.99 -4.47
N THR A 35 -5.51 0.05 -3.53
CA THR A 35 -6.01 -1.30 -3.81
C THR A 35 -7.53 -1.39 -3.80
N ASN A 36 -8.23 -0.35 -3.28
CA ASN A 36 -9.68 -0.35 -3.10
C ASN A 36 -10.17 -1.59 -2.34
N GLN A 37 -9.55 -1.90 -1.20
CA GLN A 37 -9.93 -3.01 -0.34
C GLN A 37 -11.41 -2.91 0.11
N HIS A 38 -11.92 -1.69 0.29
CA HIS A 38 -13.31 -1.41 0.63
C HIS A 38 -14.05 -0.65 -0.48
N PHE A 39 -15.32 -0.96 -0.66
CA PHE A 39 -16.19 -0.55 -1.79
C PHE A 39 -16.47 0.96 -1.96
N SER A 40 -15.94 1.86 -1.14
CA SER A 40 -16.31 3.29 -1.20
C SER A 40 -15.21 4.19 -1.76
N ASP A 41 -15.14 4.29 -3.09
CA ASP A 41 -14.27 5.26 -3.78
C ASP A 41 -14.54 6.72 -3.39
N ILE A 42 -15.80 7.06 -3.10
CA ILE A 42 -16.22 8.41 -2.73
C ILE A 42 -15.57 8.85 -1.43
N MET A 43 -15.52 7.97 -0.44
CA MET A 43 -14.97 8.31 0.87
C MET A 43 -13.44 8.50 0.83
N SER A 44 -12.74 7.73 0.03
CA SER A 44 -11.27 7.91 -0.14
C SER A 44 -10.94 9.27 -0.76
N LYS A 45 -11.70 9.71 -1.77
CA LYS A 45 -11.52 11.03 -2.41
C LYS A 45 -11.66 12.20 -1.45
N VAL A 46 -12.60 12.11 -0.49
CA VAL A 46 -12.78 13.15 0.53
C VAL A 46 -11.51 13.34 1.35
N PHE A 47 -10.85 12.25 1.77
CA PHE A 47 -9.62 12.34 2.55
C PHE A 47 -8.44 12.86 1.73
N PHE A 48 -8.26 12.45 0.47
CA PHE A 48 -7.23 12.99 -0.41
C PHE A 48 -7.39 14.51 -0.58
N ASN A 49 -8.62 14.99 -0.76
CA ASN A 49 -8.92 16.43 -0.88
C ASN A 49 -8.69 17.16 0.44
N PHE A 50 -9.15 16.60 1.56
CA PHE A 50 -9.01 17.20 2.89
C PHE A 50 -7.54 17.43 3.25
N PHE A 51 -6.69 16.42 3.04
CA PHE A 51 -5.26 16.54 3.30
C PHE A 51 -4.48 17.19 2.17
N LYS A 52 -5.12 17.61 1.08
CA LYS A 52 -4.48 18.20 -0.10
C LYS A 52 -3.33 17.36 -0.65
N ILE A 53 -3.48 16.04 -0.55
CA ILE A 53 -2.48 15.09 -1.04
C ILE A 53 -2.86 14.58 -2.44
N LYS A 54 -1.83 14.23 -3.20
CA LYS A 54 -1.95 13.76 -4.57
C LYS A 54 -2.84 12.52 -4.66
N SER A 55 -3.74 12.50 -5.64
CA SER A 55 -4.57 11.32 -5.91
C SER A 55 -3.74 10.12 -6.35
N PRO A 56 -4.20 8.89 -6.08
CA PRO A 56 -3.53 7.68 -6.55
C PRO A 56 -3.31 7.68 -8.06
N LYS A 57 -2.10 7.34 -8.49
CA LYS A 57 -1.76 7.11 -9.90
C LYS A 57 -2.40 5.82 -10.42
N TYR A 58 -2.53 4.84 -9.54
CA TYR A 58 -3.11 3.53 -9.85
C TYR A 58 -4.21 3.20 -8.85
N ASN A 59 -5.39 2.87 -9.39
CA ASN A 59 -6.49 2.31 -8.63
C ASN A 59 -6.68 0.85 -9.08
N ILE A 60 -6.50 -0.09 -8.15
CA ILE A 60 -6.66 -1.51 -8.37
C ILE A 60 -8.02 -1.88 -7.80
N ASN A 61 -8.98 -2.23 -8.66
CA ASN A 61 -10.30 -2.70 -8.19
C ASN A 61 -10.18 -4.15 -7.71
N ALA A 62 -9.46 -4.34 -6.61
CA ALA A 62 -9.23 -5.65 -6.02
C ALA A 62 -10.29 -6.03 -4.98
N SER A 63 -11.14 -5.09 -4.54
CA SER A 63 -12.19 -5.35 -3.56
C SER A 63 -13.03 -6.58 -3.93
N ASN A 64 -13.18 -7.50 -2.98
CA ASN A 64 -13.98 -8.70 -3.13
C ASN A 64 -14.42 -9.20 -1.76
N ILE A 65 -15.51 -9.98 -1.73
CA ILE A 65 -15.99 -10.64 -0.51
C ILE A 65 -15.03 -11.74 -0.06
N MET A 66 -14.30 -12.35 -1.00
CA MET A 66 -13.32 -13.40 -0.72
C MET A 66 -11.91 -12.82 -0.69
N ASP A 67 -11.23 -12.91 0.46
CA ASP A 67 -9.86 -12.44 0.63
C ASP A 67 -8.87 -13.06 -0.37
N GLY A 68 -8.99 -14.35 -0.67
CA GLY A 68 -8.14 -15.01 -1.65
C GLY A 68 -8.20 -14.37 -3.04
N ILE A 69 -9.38 -13.91 -3.48
CA ILE A 69 -9.55 -13.18 -4.73
C ILE A 69 -8.92 -11.79 -4.64
N PHE A 70 -9.11 -11.10 -3.50
CA PHE A 70 -8.45 -9.83 -3.25
C PHE A 70 -6.92 -9.98 -3.33
N PHE A 71 -6.35 -10.93 -2.60
CA PHE A 71 -4.91 -11.19 -2.58
C PHE A 71 -4.36 -11.45 -3.98
N SER A 72 -4.98 -12.37 -4.73
CA SER A 72 -4.51 -12.74 -6.06
C SER A 72 -4.53 -11.55 -7.04
N LYS A 73 -5.60 -10.77 -7.06
CA LYS A 73 -5.73 -9.59 -7.89
C LYS A 73 -4.74 -8.50 -7.49
N ALA A 74 -4.70 -8.15 -6.22
CA ALA A 74 -3.86 -7.07 -5.72
C ALA A 74 -2.38 -7.37 -5.94
N ILE A 75 -1.89 -8.56 -5.58
CA ILE A 75 -0.49 -8.96 -5.80
C ILE A 75 -0.13 -8.87 -7.27
N THR A 76 -0.95 -9.46 -8.15
CA THR A 76 -0.70 -9.47 -9.60
C THR A 76 -0.60 -8.07 -10.19
N HIS A 77 -1.48 -7.15 -9.79
CA HIS A 77 -1.45 -5.78 -10.31
C HIS A 77 -0.29 -4.98 -9.74
N ILE A 78 -0.03 -5.09 -8.43
CA ILE A 78 1.09 -4.39 -7.79
C ILE A 78 2.41 -4.88 -8.38
N GLU A 79 2.61 -6.19 -8.57
CA GLU A 79 3.81 -6.75 -9.20
C GLU A 79 4.07 -6.12 -10.59
N LYS A 80 3.04 -6.05 -11.45
CA LYS A 80 3.14 -5.42 -12.77
C LYS A 80 3.51 -3.94 -12.68
N ILE A 81 2.89 -3.21 -11.75
CA ILE A 81 3.17 -1.78 -11.54
C ILE A 81 4.61 -1.58 -11.05
N LEU A 82 5.06 -2.35 -10.06
CA LEU A 82 6.42 -2.26 -9.52
C LEU A 82 7.47 -2.60 -10.58
N TYR A 83 7.21 -3.61 -11.41
CA TYR A 83 8.08 -3.96 -12.52
C TYR A 83 8.21 -2.82 -13.55
N LYS A 84 7.09 -2.17 -13.88
CA LYS A 84 7.04 -1.03 -14.82
C LYS A 84 7.69 0.22 -14.23
N GLU A 85 7.30 0.61 -13.02
CA GLU A 85 7.66 1.88 -12.40
C GLU A 85 9.05 1.89 -11.74
N LYS A 86 9.56 0.73 -11.37
CA LYS A 86 10.89 0.50 -10.78
C LYS A 86 11.20 1.47 -9.61
N PRO A 87 10.33 1.54 -8.57
CA PRO A 87 10.60 2.42 -7.45
C PRO A 87 11.82 1.94 -6.65
N ASN A 88 12.48 2.86 -5.94
CA ASN A 88 13.55 2.54 -5.00
C ASN A 88 13.00 2.06 -3.66
N PHE A 89 11.83 2.56 -3.28
CA PHE A 89 11.13 2.23 -2.03
C PHE A 89 9.67 1.90 -2.30
N LEU A 90 9.17 0.91 -1.56
CA LEU A 90 7.75 0.68 -1.36
C LEU A 90 7.42 0.97 0.10
N VAL A 91 6.39 1.77 0.35
CA VAL A 91 5.92 2.13 1.69
C VAL A 91 4.52 1.57 1.88
N THR A 92 4.30 0.88 3.01
CA THR A 92 3.00 0.44 3.49
C THR A 92 2.77 0.90 4.92
N GLN A 93 1.55 0.79 5.42
CA GLN A 93 1.21 1.17 6.80
C GLN A 93 0.23 0.18 7.41
N GLY A 94 0.46 -0.15 8.69
CA GLY A 94 -0.48 -0.92 9.51
C GLY A 94 -0.50 -2.41 9.17
N ASP A 95 -1.68 -2.99 9.30
CA ASP A 95 -1.92 -4.43 9.38
C ASP A 95 -3.00 -4.93 8.42
N THR A 96 -3.37 -4.10 7.47
CA THR A 96 -4.40 -4.44 6.48
C THR A 96 -3.91 -5.47 5.47
N ASN A 97 -4.84 -6.13 4.79
CA ASN A 97 -4.51 -6.98 3.65
C ASN A 97 -3.74 -6.20 2.56
N THR A 98 -3.98 -4.90 2.44
CA THR A 98 -3.25 -4.00 1.54
C THR A 98 -1.77 -3.89 1.89
N ALA A 99 -1.44 -3.74 3.17
CA ALA A 99 -0.06 -3.70 3.64
C ALA A 99 0.67 -5.01 3.31
N LEU A 100 0.03 -6.15 3.61
CA LEU A 100 0.59 -7.47 3.34
C LEU A 100 0.84 -7.69 1.84
N VAL A 101 -0.14 -7.43 0.97
CA VAL A 101 0.03 -7.65 -0.49
C VAL A 101 1.07 -6.72 -1.09
N GLY A 102 1.22 -5.50 -0.57
CA GLY A 102 2.27 -4.57 -0.98
C GLY A 102 3.67 -5.14 -0.72
N CYS A 103 3.90 -5.61 0.51
CA CYS A 103 5.17 -6.23 0.91
C CYS A 103 5.47 -7.51 0.11
N LEU A 104 4.48 -8.39 -0.04
CA LEU A 104 4.63 -9.63 -0.81
C LEU A 104 4.96 -9.37 -2.27
N ALA A 105 4.25 -8.45 -2.93
CA ALA A 105 4.51 -8.09 -4.33
C ALA A 105 5.92 -7.52 -4.52
N ALA A 106 6.38 -6.64 -3.62
CA ALA A 106 7.75 -6.12 -3.68
C ALA A 106 8.80 -7.22 -3.48
N SER A 107 8.57 -8.13 -2.55
CA SER A 107 9.46 -9.28 -2.30
C SER A 107 9.53 -10.21 -3.50
N ILE A 108 8.41 -10.48 -4.18
CA ILE A 108 8.36 -11.27 -5.40
C ILE A 108 9.16 -10.60 -6.52
N VAL A 109 8.95 -9.29 -6.74
CA VAL A 109 9.68 -8.53 -7.77
C VAL A 109 11.18 -8.53 -7.50
N ASN A 110 11.59 -8.33 -6.25
CA ASN A 110 13.00 -8.36 -5.88
C ASN A 110 13.65 -9.71 -6.19
N ARG A 111 13.00 -10.80 -5.79
CA ARG A 111 13.49 -12.16 -6.00
C ARG A 111 13.52 -12.57 -7.48
N LYS A 112 12.40 -12.32 -8.19
CA LYS A 112 12.20 -12.80 -9.56
C LYS A 112 12.98 -12.01 -10.61
N PHE A 113 13.12 -10.71 -10.41
CA PHE A 113 13.72 -9.80 -11.39
C PHE A 113 15.03 -9.16 -10.93
N HIS A 114 15.61 -9.66 -9.81
CA HIS A 114 16.85 -9.12 -9.23
C HIS A 114 16.80 -7.59 -9.04
N LYS A 115 15.63 -7.07 -8.65
CA LYS A 115 15.42 -5.65 -8.32
C LYS A 115 15.68 -5.43 -6.84
N LYS A 116 16.07 -4.21 -6.48
CA LYS A 116 16.26 -3.81 -5.10
C LYS A 116 15.26 -2.72 -4.73
N ILE A 117 14.01 -3.13 -4.47
CA ILE A 117 13.00 -2.27 -3.89
C ILE A 117 13.11 -2.42 -2.37
N ASN A 118 13.48 -1.36 -1.66
CA ASN A 118 13.48 -1.37 -0.21
C ASN A 118 12.04 -1.25 0.30
N ILE A 119 11.68 -2.05 1.30
CA ILE A 119 10.34 -2.03 1.88
C ILE A 119 10.40 -1.26 3.19
N ALA A 120 9.57 -0.25 3.34
CA ALA A 120 9.37 0.51 4.56
C ALA A 120 7.93 0.29 5.06
N HIS A 121 7.80 -0.22 6.26
CA HIS A 121 6.52 -0.53 6.87
C HIS A 121 6.29 0.35 8.10
N VAL A 122 5.36 1.29 8.00
CA VAL A 122 4.96 2.18 9.08
C VAL A 122 4.09 1.41 10.07
N GLU A 123 4.40 1.52 11.35
CA GLU A 123 3.74 0.76 12.44
C GLU A 123 3.97 -0.76 12.40
N ALA A 124 5.07 -1.21 11.86
CA ALA A 124 5.40 -2.64 11.75
C ALA A 124 5.56 -3.36 13.11
N GLY A 125 5.81 -2.61 14.18
CA GLY A 125 6.06 -3.16 15.52
C GLY A 125 4.81 -3.36 16.40
N LEU A 126 3.65 -2.91 15.97
CA LEU A 126 2.41 -3.08 16.75
C LEU A 126 1.97 -4.55 16.78
N ARG A 127 1.45 -4.98 17.93
CA ARG A 127 0.91 -6.34 18.14
C ARG A 127 -0.36 -6.25 18.98
N SER A 128 -1.38 -7.06 18.64
CA SER A 128 -2.57 -7.25 19.47
C SER A 128 -2.42 -8.42 20.42
N PHE A 129 -1.55 -9.38 20.08
CA PHE A 129 -1.40 -10.66 20.77
C PHE A 129 -2.66 -11.53 20.75
N ASP A 130 -3.63 -11.21 19.88
CA ASP A 130 -4.83 -12.01 19.64
C ASP A 130 -4.73 -12.69 18.28
N GLU A 131 -4.47 -14.00 18.30
CA GLU A 131 -4.29 -14.80 17.08
C GLU A 131 -5.58 -15.03 16.29
N ASN A 132 -6.75 -14.69 16.85
CA ASN A 132 -8.02 -14.76 16.14
C ASN A 132 -8.27 -13.53 15.27
N MET A 133 -7.46 -12.47 15.41
CA MET A 133 -7.59 -11.27 14.59
C MET A 133 -6.82 -11.44 13.27
N PRO A 134 -7.49 -11.30 12.11
CA PRO A 134 -6.84 -11.38 10.80
C PRO A 134 -5.66 -10.41 10.65
N GLU A 135 -5.77 -9.24 11.27
CA GLU A 135 -4.73 -8.21 11.28
C GLU A 135 -3.45 -8.68 11.98
N GLU A 136 -3.56 -9.52 13.01
CA GLU A 136 -2.39 -10.07 13.68
C GLU A 136 -1.60 -11.04 12.78
N ILE A 137 -2.29 -11.77 11.92
CA ILE A 137 -1.65 -12.61 10.89
C ILE A 137 -0.84 -11.73 9.95
N ASN A 138 -1.44 -10.64 9.46
CA ASN A 138 -0.77 -9.70 8.54
C ASN A 138 0.47 -9.04 9.17
N ARG A 139 0.51 -8.89 10.50
CA ARG A 139 1.64 -8.34 11.23
C ARG A 139 2.79 -9.33 11.43
N LYS A 140 2.50 -10.62 11.43
CA LYS A 140 3.50 -11.68 11.66
C LYS A 140 4.22 -12.12 10.38
N ILE A 141 3.59 -11.93 9.23
CA ILE A 141 4.14 -12.26 7.91
C ILE A 141 5.01 -11.13 7.40
#